data_57c81436814296e485ad1d30214fc1cf
#
_entry.id   57c81436814296e485ad1d30214fc1cf
#
_cell.length_a   1.000
_cell.length_b   1.000
_cell.length_c   1.000
_cell.angle_alpha   90.00
_cell.angle_beta   90.00
_cell.angle_gamma   90.00
#
_symmetry.space_group_name_H-M   'P 1'
#
loop_
_entity.id
_entity.type
_entity.pdbx_description
1 polymer ?
#
loop_
_entity_poly.entity_id
_entity_poly.type
_entity_poly.pdbx_seq_one_letter_code
_entity_poly.pdbx_strand_id
1 'polypeptide(L)'
;MKNRNLKHSDNWATPDDLYNELNNEFEFDFDPCPLNSDFDGLECDWGNVNFINPPYSRKLKEAFVEKSIALSKQGKVCVMLLPVSTSTKLFHDHILPNADDIRFLRGRVKFVGVNTFGEKVSNKVGMHDSMIVVFKWENSSLT
;
A
#
# COMPACT_ATOMS: atom_id res chain seq x y z
N MET A 1 -5.63 2.79 -21.90
CA MET A 1 -4.72 1.87 -21.31
C MET A 1 -5.41 0.76 -20.57
N LYS A 2 -4.83 -0.37 -20.63
CA LYS A 2 -5.40 -1.43 -20.02
C LYS A 2 -5.00 -1.59 -18.64
N ASN A 3 -5.80 -2.18 -17.86
CA ASN A 3 -5.40 -2.58 -16.55
C ASN A 3 -4.17 -3.42 -16.65
N ARG A 4 -3.34 -3.30 -15.66
CA ARG A 4 -2.22 -4.20 -15.54
C ARG A 4 -2.79 -5.53 -15.21
N ASN A 5 -2.68 -6.49 -15.96
CA ASN A 5 -3.21 -7.81 -15.71
C ASN A 5 -2.55 -8.41 -14.51
N LEU A 6 -2.99 -8.01 -13.34
CA LEU A 6 -2.44 -8.53 -12.10
C LEU A 6 -2.72 -10.01 -12.02
N LYS A 7 -1.70 -10.75 -11.62
CA LYS A 7 -1.89 -12.16 -11.40
C LYS A 7 -2.79 -12.34 -10.21
N HIS A 8 -3.47 -13.46 -10.16
CA HIS A 8 -4.33 -13.76 -9.04
C HIS A 8 -3.61 -13.56 -7.70
N SER A 9 -2.35 -13.95 -7.63
CA SER A 9 -1.57 -13.82 -6.40
C SER A 9 -1.29 -12.37 -6.02
N ASP A 10 -1.48 -11.44 -6.93
CA ASP A 10 -1.24 -10.02 -6.66
C ASP A 10 -2.52 -9.27 -6.30
N ASN A 11 -3.67 -9.94 -6.38
CA ASN A 11 -4.96 -9.27 -6.22
C ASN A 11 -5.55 -9.58 -4.84
N TRP A 12 -4.95 -9.04 -3.81
CA TRP A 12 -5.31 -9.31 -2.42
C TRP A 12 -5.78 -8.05 -1.72
N ALA A 13 -6.86 -8.18 -0.98
CA ALA A 13 -7.42 -7.06 -0.23
C ALA A 13 -6.95 -7.09 1.22
N THR A 14 -6.85 -5.92 1.80
CA THR A 14 -6.55 -5.76 3.22
C THR A 14 -7.72 -6.28 4.04
N PRO A 15 -7.46 -7.01 5.14
CA PRO A 15 -8.55 -7.42 6.02
C PRO A 15 -9.29 -6.20 6.57
N ASP A 16 -10.60 -6.35 6.74
CA ASP A 16 -11.45 -5.23 7.13
C ASP A 16 -11.06 -4.63 8.46
N ASP A 17 -10.70 -5.44 9.43
CA ASP A 17 -10.36 -4.91 10.76
C ASP A 17 -9.11 -4.04 10.72
N LEU A 18 -8.11 -4.44 9.97
CA LEU A 18 -6.90 -3.64 9.82
C LEU A 18 -7.20 -2.35 9.06
N TYR A 19 -7.95 -2.46 7.97
CA TYR A 19 -8.29 -1.29 7.19
C TYR A 19 -9.11 -0.30 8.02
N ASN A 20 -10.08 -0.80 8.77
CA ASN A 20 -10.94 0.08 9.57
C ASN A 20 -10.16 0.77 10.68
N GLU A 21 -9.21 0.08 11.28
CA GLU A 21 -8.37 0.68 12.30
C GLU A 21 -7.55 1.84 11.73
N LEU A 22 -6.95 1.62 10.57
CA LEU A 22 -6.17 2.67 9.91
C LEU A 22 -7.07 3.80 9.41
N ASN A 23 -8.25 3.47 8.92
CA ASN A 23 -9.18 4.47 8.43
C ASN A 23 -9.72 5.35 9.55
N ASN A 24 -9.86 4.79 10.74
CA ASN A 24 -10.24 5.60 11.91
C ASN A 24 -9.18 6.64 12.23
N GLU A 25 -7.93 6.32 11.98
CA GLU A 25 -6.83 7.25 12.26
C GLU A 25 -6.64 8.27 11.15
N PHE A 26 -6.64 7.81 9.89
CA PHE A 26 -6.24 8.65 8.77
C PHE A 26 -7.39 9.21 7.94
N GLU A 27 -8.55 8.56 7.96
CA GLU A 27 -9.73 8.96 7.20
C GLU A 27 -9.41 9.03 5.70
N PHE A 28 -9.17 7.85 5.12
CA PHE A 28 -8.79 7.74 3.72
C PHE A 28 -9.88 8.23 2.78
N ASP A 29 -9.49 8.92 1.72
CA ASP A 29 -10.42 9.34 0.69
C ASP A 29 -10.13 8.70 -0.66
N PHE A 30 -9.10 7.90 -0.79
CA PHE A 30 -8.80 7.21 -2.05
C PHE A 30 -7.96 5.96 -1.83
N ASP A 31 -8.17 4.96 -2.69
CA ASP A 31 -7.40 3.72 -2.71
C ASP A 31 -7.04 3.43 -4.18
N PRO A 32 -5.77 3.57 -4.57
CA PRO A 32 -5.39 3.31 -5.96
C PRO A 32 -5.26 1.83 -6.30
N CYS A 33 -5.37 0.95 -5.32
CA CYS A 33 -5.20 -0.50 -5.52
C CYS A 33 -6.34 -1.31 -4.94
N PRO A 34 -7.60 -0.98 -5.24
CA PRO A 34 -8.69 -1.77 -4.68
C PRO A 34 -8.74 -3.14 -5.34
N LEU A 35 -9.31 -4.09 -4.63
CA LEU A 35 -9.52 -5.42 -5.18
C LEU A 35 -10.42 -5.32 -6.42
N ASN A 36 -10.04 -6.02 -7.48
CA ASN A 36 -10.79 -6.03 -8.74
C ASN A 36 -10.94 -4.64 -9.35
N SER A 37 -9.87 -3.88 -9.31
CA SER A 37 -9.86 -2.53 -9.85
C SER A 37 -10.11 -2.53 -11.36
N ASP A 38 -10.91 -1.58 -11.83
CA ASP A 38 -11.14 -1.39 -13.26
C ASP A 38 -10.32 -0.21 -13.81
N PHE A 39 -9.37 0.28 -13.05
CA PHE A 39 -8.50 1.36 -13.47
C PHE A 39 -7.06 1.05 -13.07
N ASP A 40 -6.12 1.76 -13.69
CA ASP A 40 -4.71 1.60 -13.35
C ASP A 40 -4.34 2.64 -12.30
N GLY A 41 -4.04 2.16 -11.09
CA GLY A 41 -3.74 3.02 -9.97
C GLY A 41 -2.52 3.90 -10.18
N LEU A 42 -1.61 3.50 -11.06
CA LEU A 42 -0.43 4.32 -11.34
C LEU A 42 -0.71 5.41 -12.37
N GLU A 43 -1.81 5.27 -13.13
CA GLU A 43 -2.13 6.19 -14.22
C GLU A 43 -3.27 7.14 -13.90
N CYS A 44 -3.69 7.20 -12.66
CA CYS A 44 -4.82 8.05 -12.27
C CYS A 44 -4.39 9.03 -11.19
N ASP A 45 -5.20 10.03 -10.96
CA ASP A 45 -4.98 10.96 -9.86
C ASP A 45 -5.42 10.31 -8.55
N TRP A 46 -4.68 10.58 -7.50
CA TRP A 46 -5.02 10.07 -6.18
C TRP A 46 -5.68 11.16 -5.34
N GLY A 47 -6.18 10.78 -4.19
CA GLY A 47 -6.83 11.71 -3.27
C GLY A 47 -5.84 12.41 -2.36
N ASN A 48 -6.37 13.02 -1.32
CA ASN A 48 -5.54 13.73 -0.35
C ASN A 48 -4.99 12.82 0.72
N VAL A 49 -5.73 11.79 1.09
CA VAL A 49 -5.30 10.80 2.08
C VAL A 49 -5.55 9.43 1.49
N ASN A 50 -4.49 8.74 1.17
CA ASN A 50 -4.56 7.53 0.36
C ASN A 50 -4.13 6.31 1.14
N PHE A 51 -4.83 5.19 0.92
CA PHE A 51 -4.42 3.90 1.45
C PHE A 51 -3.98 3.02 0.29
N ILE A 52 -2.79 2.45 0.36
CA ILE A 52 -2.21 1.68 -0.72
C ILE A 52 -1.75 0.32 -0.23
N ASN A 53 -2.38 -0.72 -0.73
CA ASN A 53 -1.92 -2.09 -0.58
C ASN A 53 -1.48 -2.52 -1.98
N PRO A 54 -0.21 -2.30 -2.35
CA PRO A 54 0.19 -2.47 -3.74
C PRO A 54 0.31 -3.94 -4.12
N PRO A 55 0.30 -4.23 -5.42
CA PRO A 55 0.58 -5.59 -5.87
C PRO A 55 1.95 -6.04 -5.40
N TYR A 56 2.12 -7.34 -5.21
CA TYR A 56 3.35 -7.89 -4.67
C TYR A 56 4.50 -7.92 -5.67
N SER A 57 4.24 -7.81 -6.96
CA SER A 57 5.32 -7.83 -7.92
C SER A 57 6.26 -6.67 -7.62
N ARG A 58 7.55 -6.95 -7.70
CA ARG A 58 8.57 -5.99 -7.30
C ARG A 58 8.46 -4.68 -8.03
N LYS A 59 8.29 -4.75 -9.34
CA LYS A 59 8.27 -3.56 -10.17
C LYS A 59 7.09 -2.65 -9.86
N LEU A 60 5.91 -3.25 -9.69
CA LEU A 60 4.72 -2.48 -9.38
C LEU A 60 4.80 -1.92 -7.96
N LYS A 61 5.29 -2.72 -7.03
CA LYS A 61 5.43 -2.25 -5.66
C LYS A 61 6.35 -1.05 -5.58
N GLU A 62 7.48 -1.10 -6.27
CA GLU A 62 8.41 0.03 -6.28
C GLU A 62 7.78 1.26 -6.91
N ALA A 63 7.02 1.08 -7.98
CA ALA A 63 6.36 2.21 -8.64
C ALA A 63 5.33 2.87 -7.72
N PHE A 64 4.57 2.08 -6.98
CA PHE A 64 3.62 2.64 -6.03
C PHE A 64 4.30 3.36 -4.88
N VAL A 65 5.43 2.83 -4.41
CA VAL A 65 6.21 3.52 -3.37
C VAL A 65 6.71 4.87 -3.89
N GLU A 66 7.27 4.88 -5.10
CA GLU A 66 7.78 6.13 -5.66
C GLU A 66 6.69 7.17 -5.86
N LYS A 67 5.53 6.74 -6.32
CA LYS A 67 4.41 7.67 -6.50
C LYS A 67 3.92 8.20 -5.16
N SER A 68 3.88 7.35 -4.14
CA SER A 68 3.48 7.77 -2.79
C SER A 68 4.43 8.82 -2.24
N ILE A 69 5.72 8.61 -2.43
CA ILE A 69 6.71 9.58 -1.97
C ILE A 69 6.55 10.91 -2.69
N ALA A 70 6.39 10.86 -4.02
CA ALA A 70 6.24 12.09 -4.80
C ALA A 70 5.00 12.88 -4.38
N LEU A 71 3.89 12.18 -4.18
CA LEU A 71 2.65 12.83 -3.78
C LEU A 71 2.72 13.38 -2.36
N SER A 72 3.44 12.69 -1.47
CA SER A 72 3.57 13.20 -0.10
C SER A 72 4.31 14.52 -0.09
N LYS A 73 5.26 14.71 -0.99
CA LYS A 73 5.99 15.97 -1.09
C LYS A 73 5.12 17.11 -1.62
N GLN A 74 3.96 16.76 -2.18
CA GLN A 74 2.99 17.74 -2.65
C GLN A 74 1.89 17.99 -1.60
N GLY A 75 2.06 17.46 -0.42
CA GLY A 75 1.11 17.69 0.67
C GLY A 75 0.07 16.61 0.85
N LYS A 76 0.17 15.52 0.09
CA LYS A 76 -0.76 14.40 0.25
C LYS A 76 -0.24 13.44 1.32
N VAL A 77 -1.13 12.61 1.85
CA VAL A 77 -0.76 11.59 2.80
C VAL A 77 -0.94 10.24 2.12
N CYS A 78 0.07 9.40 2.21
CA CYS A 78 0.00 8.06 1.63
C CYS A 78 0.39 7.05 2.70
N VAL A 79 -0.52 6.13 2.99
CA VAL A 79 -0.32 5.08 3.99
C VAL A 79 -0.26 3.77 3.24
N MET A 80 0.85 3.08 3.34
CA MET A 80 1.07 1.84 2.58
C MET A 80 1.17 0.64 3.49
N LEU A 81 0.60 -0.46 3.04
CA LEU A 81 0.78 -1.75 3.69
C LEU A 81 1.77 -2.54 2.84
N LEU A 82 2.94 -2.80 3.40
CA LEU A 82 4.05 -3.41 2.65
C LEU A 82 4.62 -4.60 3.38
N PRO A 83 5.20 -5.57 2.66
CA PRO A 83 5.97 -6.61 3.31
C PRO A 83 7.26 -6.02 3.86
N VAL A 84 7.74 -6.58 4.95
CA VAL A 84 8.99 -6.14 5.57
C VAL A 84 10.15 -6.77 4.82
N SER A 85 11.02 -5.94 4.26
CA SER A 85 12.20 -6.39 3.51
C SER A 85 13.32 -5.41 3.76
N THR A 86 13.92 -5.51 4.92
CA THR A 86 14.83 -4.48 5.43
C THR A 86 16.21 -4.48 4.79
N SER A 87 16.51 -5.45 3.95
CA SER A 87 17.82 -5.47 3.28
C SER A 87 17.78 -4.98 1.84
N THR A 88 16.62 -4.54 1.36
CA THR A 88 16.45 -4.16 -0.05
C THR A 88 16.83 -2.71 -0.29
N LYS A 89 17.16 -2.42 -1.54
CA LYS A 89 17.39 -1.04 -1.96
C LYS A 89 16.13 -0.20 -1.78
N LEU A 90 14.97 -0.79 -2.06
CA LEU A 90 13.72 -0.08 -1.88
C LEU A 90 13.59 0.43 -0.46
N PHE A 91 13.88 -0.41 0.52
CA PHE A 91 13.76 -0.03 1.92
C PHE A 91 14.77 1.07 2.28
N HIS A 92 16.04 0.87 1.92
CA HIS A 92 17.11 1.78 2.33
C HIS A 92 17.14 3.08 1.55
N ASP A 93 16.88 3.02 0.25
CA ASP A 93 17.05 4.18 -0.61
C ASP A 93 15.77 5.00 -0.75
N HIS A 94 14.62 4.39 -0.57
CA HIS A 94 13.34 5.06 -0.79
C HIS A 94 12.48 5.16 0.45
N ILE A 95 12.31 4.08 1.18
CA ILE A 95 11.39 4.07 2.32
C ILE A 95 11.97 4.79 3.52
N LEU A 96 13.14 4.35 4.00
CA LEU A 96 13.73 4.93 5.20
C LEU A 96 13.94 6.44 5.09
N PRO A 97 14.49 6.96 3.98
CA PRO A 97 14.75 8.41 3.93
C PRO A 97 13.48 9.26 3.83
N ASN A 98 12.37 8.67 3.41
CA ASN A 98 11.17 9.44 3.11
C ASN A 98 9.98 9.17 4.00
N ALA A 99 10.01 8.10 4.77
CA ALA A 99 8.86 7.75 5.61
C ALA A 99 8.75 8.66 6.82
N ASP A 100 7.54 9.10 7.08
CA ASP A 100 7.24 9.85 8.30
C ASP A 100 7.12 8.90 9.48
N ASP A 101 6.59 7.71 9.24
CA ASP A 101 6.40 6.71 10.28
C ASP A 101 6.45 5.32 9.66
N ILE A 102 7.03 4.38 10.38
CA ILE A 102 7.03 2.96 9.98
C ILE A 102 6.57 2.16 11.18
N ARG A 103 5.48 1.40 11.00
CA ARG A 103 4.90 0.59 12.07
C ARG A 103 4.95 -0.86 11.68
N PHE A 104 5.68 -1.66 12.44
CA PHE A 104 5.75 -3.09 12.19
C PHE A 104 4.54 -3.76 12.86
N LEU A 105 3.81 -4.54 12.08
CA LEU A 105 2.59 -5.17 12.58
C LEU A 105 2.93 -6.44 13.34
N ARG A 106 2.19 -6.65 14.42
CA ARG A 106 2.30 -7.87 15.18
C ARG A 106 1.51 -8.97 14.46
N GLY A 107 2.16 -10.10 14.23
CA GLY A 107 1.53 -11.18 13.51
C GLY A 107 1.49 -10.91 12.01
N ARG A 108 1.17 -11.93 11.25
CA ARG A 108 1.11 -11.82 9.80
C ARG A 108 -0.30 -11.52 9.35
N VAL A 109 -0.40 -10.63 8.38
CA VAL A 109 -1.69 -10.20 7.84
C VAL A 109 -2.30 -11.32 7.01
N LYS A 110 -3.58 -11.58 7.22
CA LYS A 110 -4.31 -12.58 6.44
C LYS A 110 -5.09 -11.86 5.35
N PHE A 111 -4.46 -11.75 4.19
CA PHE A 111 -5.06 -11.05 3.08
C PHE A 111 -6.25 -11.82 2.50
N VAL A 112 -7.18 -11.08 1.92
CA VAL A 112 -8.37 -11.63 1.29
C VAL A 112 -8.28 -11.41 -0.20
N GLY A 113 -8.54 -12.48 -0.98
CA GLY A 113 -8.49 -12.38 -2.42
C GLY A 113 -9.67 -13.09 -3.05
N VAL A 114 -9.63 -13.17 -4.37
CA VAL A 114 -10.63 -13.88 -5.15
C VAL A 114 -9.87 -14.88 -6.02
N ASN A 115 -10.25 -16.15 -5.94
CA ASN A 115 -9.56 -17.17 -6.75
C ASN A 115 -10.02 -17.10 -8.20
N THR A 116 -9.48 -17.99 -9.04
CA THR A 116 -9.80 -17.95 -10.46
C THR A 116 -11.26 -18.31 -10.76
N PHE A 117 -11.97 -18.86 -9.78
CA PHE A 117 -13.38 -19.20 -9.92
C PHE A 117 -14.30 -18.12 -9.35
N GLY A 118 -13.75 -17.00 -8.93
CA GLY A 118 -14.55 -15.91 -8.37
C GLY A 118 -14.91 -16.08 -6.91
N GLU A 119 -14.34 -17.05 -6.22
CA GLU A 119 -14.64 -17.27 -4.81
C GLU A 119 -13.68 -16.52 -3.92
N LYS A 120 -14.18 -15.93 -2.85
CA LYS A 120 -13.34 -15.29 -1.87
C LYS A 120 -12.48 -16.31 -1.17
N VAL A 121 -11.21 -16.01 -1.06
CA VAL A 121 -10.26 -16.88 -0.34
C VAL A 121 -9.41 -16.02 0.57
N SER A 122 -8.95 -16.59 1.66
CA SER A 122 -8.04 -15.91 2.57
C SER A 122 -6.66 -16.51 2.42
N ASN A 123 -5.66 -15.66 2.53
CA ASN A 123 -4.29 -16.13 2.60
C ASN A 123 -4.08 -16.70 3.99
N LYS A 124 -4.10 -18.00 4.11
CA LYS A 124 -4.05 -18.66 5.39
C LYS A 124 -2.78 -18.41 6.14
N VAL A 125 -1.68 -18.32 5.41
CA VAL A 125 -0.38 -18.15 6.03
C VAL A 125 0.24 -16.95 5.36
N GLY A 126 0.39 -15.88 6.08
CA GLY A 126 1.11 -14.74 5.56
C GLY A 126 2.53 -15.17 5.26
N MET A 127 2.97 -14.89 4.05
CA MET A 127 4.32 -15.25 3.63
C MET A 127 5.34 -14.29 4.19
N HIS A 128 4.91 -13.11 4.60
CA HIS A 128 5.80 -12.04 5.01
C HIS A 128 5.26 -11.33 6.21
N ASP A 129 6.17 -10.85 7.03
CA ASP A 129 5.79 -9.86 8.04
C ASP A 129 5.41 -8.59 7.31
N SER A 130 4.51 -7.82 7.90
CA SER A 130 4.01 -6.60 7.26
C SER A 130 4.28 -5.38 8.09
N MET A 131 4.36 -4.25 7.40
CA MET A 131 4.53 -2.97 8.06
C MET A 131 3.62 -1.95 7.42
N ILE A 132 3.28 -0.93 8.20
CA ILE A 132 2.57 0.24 7.70
C ILE A 132 3.59 1.35 7.55
N VAL A 133 3.67 1.93 6.37
CA VAL A 133 4.58 3.03 6.09
C VAL A 133 3.76 4.26 5.78
N VAL A 134 3.99 5.33 6.50
CA VAL A 134 3.28 6.59 6.30
C VAL A 134 4.21 7.56 5.61
N PHE A 135 3.82 8.02 4.43
CA PHE A 135 4.53 9.09 3.74
C PHE A 135 3.70 10.35 3.88
N LYS A 136 4.27 11.33 4.55
CA LYS A 136 3.55 12.55 4.84
C LYS A 136 4.60 13.66 4.96
N TRP A 137 4.53 14.62 4.07
CA TRP A 137 5.49 15.71 4.13
C TRP A 137 5.01 16.71 5.16
N GLU A 138 5.77 16.82 6.23
CA GLU A 138 5.48 17.82 7.24
C GLU A 138 6.36 18.98 6.98
N ASN A 139 5.75 20.10 6.69
CA ASN A 139 6.52 21.30 6.50
C ASN A 139 6.73 21.97 7.84
N SER A 140 7.02 21.17 8.81
CA SER A 140 7.14 21.62 10.17
C SER A 140 8.32 22.56 10.35
N SER A 141 9.25 22.50 9.44
CA SER A 141 10.37 23.40 9.50
C SER A 141 9.94 24.85 9.41
N LEU A 142 8.72 25.05 8.99
CA LEU A 142 8.21 26.40 8.95
C LEU A 142 7.72 26.86 10.27
N THR A 143 7.66 25.98 11.18
CA THR A 143 7.23 26.37 12.51
C THR A 143 8.36 27.05 13.22
#